data_1f26c32793863ea736d0d8f16b8c882b
#
_entry.id   1f26c32793863ea736d0d8f16b8c882b
#
_cell.length_a   1.000
_cell.length_b   1.000
_cell.length_c   1.000
_cell.angle_alpha   90.00
_cell.angle_beta   90.00
_cell.angle_gamma   90.00
#
_symmetry.space_group_name_H-M   'P 1'
#
loop_
_entity.id
_entity.type
_entity.pdbx_description
1 polymer ?
#
loop_
_entity_poly.entity_id
_entity_poly.type
_entity_poly.pdbx_seq_one_letter_code
_entity_poly.pdbx_strand_id
1 'polypeptide(L)'
;MIAYFADRKMNIVGLASTVLPRSMRIHDDKRTEELKTGSSSLTFEIMYDSEQGYGSIKDIVAIGNYVLLYDGENSEYYTIIDKELNTGDCSVIVYVEGGGLDLLNEIVGAYTAPRAMSIADYVAVFAADSGFTIGINEVPDRSRTLSWDGESTVTERLQSLATQFDAELSYSYEFEGLAVKEKHINFWKHRGLDAGVTLRIGNGIGSIRMKENIENLATALRPTGENITLAGYSYDDGDIYVDGDLLKSRSALAKWSRFLSPTEQGDGDGHIVKPYSYQTSSQSELCSRSVAQLKKICQPEVTYEVHIEDVPKNMHVGDECRIVDVRNGLYLNARLIKTIRSEAAGTCEATFDAGEL
;
A
#
# COMPACT_ATOMS: atom_id res chain seq x y z
N MET A 1 -14.86 -17.51 6.02
CA MET A 1 -15.05 -16.12 6.54
C MET A 1 -16.33 -16.02 7.34
N ILE A 2 -16.32 -15.30 8.45
CA ILE A 2 -17.51 -14.92 9.23
C ILE A 2 -17.50 -13.40 9.35
N ALA A 3 -18.57 -12.76 8.88
CA ALA A 3 -18.72 -11.32 8.88
C ALA A 3 -19.90 -10.91 9.78
N TYR A 4 -19.62 -10.15 10.82
CA TYR A 4 -20.63 -9.55 11.68
C TYR A 4 -20.91 -8.13 11.19
N PHE A 5 -22.18 -7.80 11.03
CA PHE A 5 -22.62 -6.45 10.68
C PHE A 5 -23.02 -5.69 11.92
N ALA A 6 -22.50 -4.49 12.08
CA ALA A 6 -22.84 -3.61 13.18
C ALA A 6 -23.37 -2.26 12.65
N ASP A 7 -24.33 -1.69 13.38
CA ASP A 7 -24.80 -0.33 13.10
C ASP A 7 -23.74 0.72 13.52
N ARG A 8 -24.04 2.00 13.28
CA ARG A 8 -23.15 3.12 13.67
C ARG A 8 -22.92 3.27 15.17
N LYS A 9 -23.64 2.52 16.00
CA LYS A 9 -23.49 2.44 17.46
C LYS A 9 -22.81 1.16 17.91
N MET A 10 -22.26 0.38 16.96
CA MET A 10 -21.64 -0.94 17.19
C MET A 10 -22.57 -2.02 17.73
N ASN A 11 -23.91 -1.86 17.56
CA ASN A 11 -24.83 -2.97 17.84
C ASN A 11 -24.77 -3.95 16.67
N ILE A 12 -24.61 -5.23 16.97
CA ILE A 12 -24.65 -6.29 15.96
C ILE A 12 -26.08 -6.42 15.41
N VAL A 13 -26.22 -6.20 14.10
CA VAL A 13 -27.51 -6.23 13.39
C VAL A 13 -27.62 -7.39 12.41
N GLY A 14 -26.54 -8.11 12.14
CA GLY A 14 -26.55 -9.25 11.25
C GLY A 14 -25.28 -10.07 11.25
N LEU A 15 -25.36 -11.24 10.61
CA LEU A 15 -24.26 -12.18 10.42
C LEU A 15 -24.33 -12.78 9.03
N ALA A 16 -23.21 -12.74 8.31
CA ALA A 16 -23.04 -13.46 7.06
C ALA A 16 -21.80 -14.36 7.10
N SER A 17 -21.78 -15.45 6.35
CA SER A 17 -20.65 -16.37 6.36
C SER A 17 -20.53 -17.17 5.06
N THR A 18 -19.30 -17.57 4.74
CA THR A 18 -19.02 -18.57 3.69
C THR A 18 -19.29 -20.01 4.15
N VAL A 19 -19.34 -20.27 5.47
CA VAL A 19 -19.34 -21.64 6.03
C VAL A 19 -20.47 -21.94 7.02
N LEU A 20 -20.99 -20.95 7.74
CA LEU A 20 -21.99 -21.18 8.79
C LEU A 20 -23.37 -21.46 8.19
N PRO A 21 -24.03 -22.58 8.57
CA PRO A 21 -25.40 -22.84 8.15
C PRO A 21 -26.37 -21.85 8.82
N ARG A 22 -27.41 -21.46 8.11
CA ARG A 22 -28.47 -20.54 8.56
C ARG A 22 -28.02 -19.07 8.77
N SER A 23 -26.82 -18.71 8.35
CA SER A 23 -26.42 -17.30 8.21
C SER A 23 -26.77 -16.81 6.79
N MET A 24 -26.75 -15.48 6.58
CA MET A 24 -26.71 -14.93 5.24
C MET A 24 -25.46 -15.49 4.53
N ARG A 25 -25.61 -15.91 3.28
CA ARG A 25 -24.52 -16.54 2.55
C ARG A 25 -23.66 -15.52 1.83
N ILE A 26 -22.36 -15.58 2.07
CA ILE A 26 -21.38 -14.80 1.34
C ILE A 26 -20.92 -15.60 0.11
N HIS A 27 -20.91 -14.93 -1.04
CA HIS A 27 -20.38 -15.39 -2.30
C HIS A 27 -19.38 -14.38 -2.85
N ASP A 28 -18.54 -14.80 -3.78
CA ASP A 28 -17.62 -13.97 -4.57
C ASP A 28 -16.84 -12.92 -3.76
N ASP A 29 -16.36 -13.35 -2.59
CA ASP A 29 -15.57 -12.49 -1.71
C ASP A 29 -14.19 -12.24 -2.32
N LYS A 30 -13.75 -10.97 -2.27
CA LYS A 30 -12.42 -10.51 -2.69
C LYS A 30 -11.87 -9.55 -1.65
N ARG A 31 -10.95 -10.03 -0.84
CA ARG A 31 -10.22 -9.23 0.13
C ARG A 31 -8.90 -8.79 -0.46
N THR A 32 -8.71 -7.49 -0.58
CA THR A 32 -7.50 -6.87 -1.08
C THR A 32 -6.71 -6.24 0.06
N GLU A 33 -5.43 -6.57 0.17
CA GLU A 33 -4.47 -5.89 1.03
C GLU A 33 -3.32 -5.36 0.19
N GLU A 34 -2.85 -4.14 0.48
CA GLU A 34 -1.78 -3.50 -0.26
C GLU A 34 -0.80 -2.81 0.69
N LEU A 35 0.51 -3.07 0.49
CA LEU A 35 1.58 -2.52 1.32
C LEU A 35 1.63 -1.00 1.28
N LYS A 36 1.47 -0.42 0.10
CA LYS A 36 1.60 1.03 -0.14
C LYS A 36 0.55 1.85 0.59
N THR A 37 -0.68 1.38 0.64
CA THR A 37 -1.79 2.07 1.31
C THR A 37 -1.85 1.74 2.79
N GLY A 38 -1.31 0.57 3.18
CA GLY A 38 -1.41 0.03 4.54
C GLY A 38 -2.82 -0.36 4.96
N SER A 39 -3.79 -0.25 4.04
CA SER A 39 -5.21 -0.53 4.27
C SER A 39 -5.64 -1.80 3.54
N SER A 40 -6.78 -2.35 3.95
CA SER A 40 -7.46 -3.45 3.29
C SER A 40 -8.85 -3.04 2.82
N SER A 41 -9.32 -3.69 1.77
CA SER A 41 -10.70 -3.59 1.30
C SER A 41 -11.28 -4.98 1.07
N LEU A 42 -12.60 -5.09 1.12
CA LEU A 42 -13.29 -6.33 0.88
C LEU A 42 -14.55 -6.07 0.05
N THR A 43 -14.71 -6.84 -1.02
CA THR A 43 -15.96 -6.91 -1.79
C THR A 43 -16.54 -8.30 -1.62
N PHE A 44 -17.82 -8.40 -1.43
CA PHE A 44 -18.51 -9.69 -1.35
C PHE A 44 -19.97 -9.55 -1.76
N GLU A 45 -20.55 -10.65 -2.19
CA GLU A 45 -21.96 -10.75 -2.54
C GLU A 45 -22.74 -11.48 -1.45
N ILE A 46 -23.91 -10.93 -1.06
CA ILE A 46 -24.84 -11.56 -0.13
C ILE A 46 -26.13 -11.88 -0.87
N MET A 47 -26.56 -13.15 -0.80
CA MET A 47 -27.87 -13.58 -1.27
C MET A 47 -28.92 -13.35 -0.19
N TYR A 48 -30.08 -12.85 -0.57
CA TYR A 48 -31.24 -12.71 0.30
C TYR A 48 -32.38 -13.60 -0.17
N ASP A 49 -33.27 -13.96 0.76
CA ASP A 49 -34.43 -14.79 0.49
C ASP A 49 -35.41 -14.04 -0.44
N SER A 50 -35.76 -14.64 -1.57
CA SER A 50 -36.64 -14.02 -2.58
C SER A 50 -38.08 -13.81 -2.06
N GLU A 51 -38.54 -14.60 -1.10
CA GLU A 51 -39.88 -14.45 -0.49
C GLU A 51 -39.90 -13.30 0.53
N GLN A 52 -38.81 -13.11 1.27
CA GLN A 52 -38.68 -12.04 2.25
C GLN A 52 -38.27 -10.71 1.59
N GLY A 53 -37.60 -10.79 0.44
CA GLY A 53 -37.13 -9.66 -0.34
C GLY A 53 -36.00 -8.89 0.31
N TYR A 54 -35.50 -7.87 -0.42
CA TYR A 54 -34.40 -7.01 0.02
C TYR A 54 -34.66 -6.32 1.36
N GLY A 55 -35.94 -6.06 1.68
CA GLY A 55 -36.34 -5.43 2.94
C GLY A 55 -35.84 -6.14 4.19
N SER A 56 -35.57 -7.46 4.12
CA SER A 56 -35.06 -8.27 5.23
C SER A 56 -33.60 -7.96 5.59
N ILE A 57 -32.80 -7.48 4.64
CA ILE A 57 -31.36 -7.25 4.83
C ILE A 57 -30.93 -5.80 4.63
N LYS A 58 -31.81 -4.91 4.13
CA LYS A 58 -31.45 -3.53 3.75
C LYS A 58 -30.80 -2.71 4.88
N ASP A 59 -31.25 -2.92 6.12
CA ASP A 59 -30.74 -2.21 7.29
C ASP A 59 -29.43 -2.84 7.80
N ILE A 60 -29.20 -4.12 7.52
CA ILE A 60 -27.96 -4.83 7.84
C ILE A 60 -26.84 -4.30 6.94
N VAL A 61 -27.08 -4.23 5.62
CA VAL A 61 -26.12 -3.75 4.62
C VAL A 61 -26.29 -2.25 4.33
N ALA A 62 -26.69 -1.46 5.32
CA ALA A 62 -26.82 -0.03 5.15
C ALA A 62 -25.45 0.64 4.95
N ILE A 63 -25.37 1.62 4.05
CA ILE A 63 -24.17 2.43 3.88
C ILE A 63 -23.77 3.07 5.19
N GLY A 64 -22.49 3.01 5.54
CA GLY A 64 -21.93 3.49 6.78
C GLY A 64 -21.99 2.49 7.95
N ASN A 65 -22.70 1.36 7.83
CA ASN A 65 -22.61 0.29 8.80
C ASN A 65 -21.19 -0.35 8.75
N TYR A 66 -20.86 -1.05 9.82
CA TYR A 66 -19.57 -1.70 9.98
C TYR A 66 -19.65 -3.19 9.65
N VAL A 67 -18.55 -3.71 9.13
CA VAL A 67 -18.34 -5.15 8.94
C VAL A 67 -17.13 -5.56 9.75
N LEU A 68 -17.32 -6.48 10.68
CA LEU A 68 -16.27 -7.01 11.55
C LEU A 68 -15.96 -8.43 11.09
N LEU A 69 -14.74 -8.68 10.70
CA LEU A 69 -14.26 -10.04 10.44
C LEU A 69 -13.57 -10.56 11.69
N TYR A 70 -13.94 -11.77 12.06
CA TYR A 70 -13.32 -12.45 13.18
C TYR A 70 -13.04 -13.91 12.81
N ASP A 71 -11.76 -14.27 12.78
CA ASP A 71 -11.31 -15.63 12.46
C ASP A 71 -10.67 -16.38 13.66
N GLY A 72 -10.70 -15.75 14.85
CA GLY A 72 -10.12 -16.27 16.09
C GLY A 72 -8.71 -15.77 16.38
N GLU A 73 -7.95 -15.38 15.37
CA GLU A 73 -6.59 -14.84 15.53
C GLU A 73 -6.50 -13.39 15.02
N ASN A 74 -7.21 -13.10 13.93
CA ASN A 74 -7.22 -11.76 13.32
C ASN A 74 -8.62 -11.18 13.41
N SER A 75 -8.67 -9.90 13.77
CA SER A 75 -9.90 -9.13 13.84
C SER A 75 -9.75 -7.90 12.96
N GLU A 76 -10.66 -7.73 12.01
CA GLU A 76 -10.65 -6.63 11.09
C GLU A 76 -11.96 -5.85 11.17
N TYR A 77 -11.82 -4.57 10.93
CA TYR A 77 -12.87 -3.58 11.03
C TYR A 77 -12.98 -2.82 9.72
N TYR A 78 -14.18 -2.86 9.13
CA TYR A 78 -14.49 -2.24 7.85
C TYR A 78 -15.74 -1.37 7.96
N THR A 79 -15.85 -0.39 7.05
CA THR A 79 -17.06 0.42 6.85
C THR A 79 -17.64 0.11 5.47
N ILE A 80 -18.97 -0.08 5.39
CA ILE A 80 -19.68 -0.24 4.11
C ILE A 80 -19.72 1.13 3.42
N ILE A 81 -19.04 1.26 2.28
CA ILE A 81 -18.96 2.52 1.54
C ILE A 81 -19.73 2.49 0.23
N ASP A 82 -19.96 1.30 -0.33
CA ASP A 82 -20.74 1.15 -1.56
C ASP A 82 -21.50 -0.17 -1.54
N LYS A 83 -22.64 -0.22 -2.23
CA LYS A 83 -23.41 -1.44 -2.46
C LYS A 83 -24.21 -1.36 -3.75
N GLU A 84 -24.35 -2.49 -4.39
CA GLU A 84 -25.16 -2.66 -5.60
C GLU A 84 -26.22 -3.74 -5.37
N LEU A 85 -27.50 -3.39 -5.61
CA LEU A 85 -28.63 -4.32 -5.48
C LEU A 85 -28.93 -4.96 -6.85
N ASN A 86 -28.84 -6.27 -6.93
CA ASN A 86 -29.28 -7.06 -8.06
C ASN A 86 -30.60 -7.77 -7.72
N THR A 87 -31.73 -7.22 -8.18
CA THR A 87 -33.04 -7.79 -7.90
C THR A 87 -33.34 -9.04 -8.72
N GLY A 88 -32.63 -9.24 -9.85
CA GLY A 88 -32.79 -10.43 -10.70
C GLY A 88 -32.23 -11.68 -10.04
N ASP A 89 -31.09 -11.53 -9.38
CA ASP A 89 -30.39 -12.63 -8.71
C ASP A 89 -30.68 -12.70 -7.18
N CYS A 90 -31.52 -11.79 -6.67
CA CYS A 90 -31.79 -11.65 -5.23
C CYS A 90 -30.51 -11.49 -4.41
N SER A 91 -29.61 -10.63 -4.87
CA SER A 91 -28.32 -10.43 -4.25
C SER A 91 -27.98 -8.96 -4.03
N VAL A 92 -27.02 -8.71 -3.12
CA VAL A 92 -26.40 -7.40 -2.89
C VAL A 92 -24.90 -7.57 -2.88
N ILE A 93 -24.22 -6.88 -3.78
CA ILE A 93 -22.77 -6.72 -3.74
C ILE A 93 -22.47 -5.60 -2.76
N VAL A 94 -21.57 -5.88 -1.82
CA VAL A 94 -21.16 -4.93 -0.77
C VAL A 94 -19.67 -4.68 -0.90
N TYR A 95 -19.28 -3.41 -0.97
CA TYR A 95 -17.89 -2.99 -0.93
C TYR A 95 -17.62 -2.29 0.39
N VAL A 96 -16.57 -2.76 1.08
CA VAL A 96 -16.17 -2.24 2.38
C VAL A 96 -14.68 -1.89 2.39
N GLU A 97 -14.33 -0.82 3.07
CA GLU A 97 -12.94 -0.42 3.29
C GLU A 97 -12.57 -0.52 4.76
N GLY A 98 -11.31 -0.89 5.01
CA GLY A 98 -10.71 -0.92 6.35
C GLY A 98 -10.83 0.42 7.04
N GLY A 99 -10.81 0.41 8.35
CA GLY A 99 -11.20 1.53 9.24
C GLY A 99 -10.48 2.88 9.06
N GLY A 100 -9.65 3.01 8.03
CA GLY A 100 -9.08 4.29 7.60
C GLY A 100 -10.08 5.26 6.94
N LEU A 101 -11.34 4.85 6.71
CA LEU A 101 -12.34 5.71 6.07
C LEU A 101 -12.63 6.99 6.88
N ASP A 102 -12.64 6.90 8.20
CA ASP A 102 -12.78 8.07 9.06
C ASP A 102 -11.68 9.10 8.80
N LEU A 103 -10.45 8.61 8.47
CA LEU A 103 -9.29 9.43 8.10
C LEU A 103 -9.34 9.93 6.64
N LEU A 104 -10.02 9.21 5.74
CA LEU A 104 -10.23 9.62 4.35
C LEU A 104 -11.20 10.79 4.23
N ASN A 105 -12.21 10.83 5.08
CA ASN A 105 -13.23 11.88 5.08
C ASN A 105 -12.81 13.12 5.86
N GLU A 106 -11.73 13.07 6.62
CA GLU A 106 -11.20 14.19 7.36
C GLU A 106 -10.17 14.95 6.52
N ILE A 107 -10.41 16.25 6.29
CA ILE A 107 -9.55 17.11 5.50
C ILE A 107 -8.70 17.97 6.44
N VAL A 108 -7.39 17.97 6.19
CA VAL A 108 -6.43 18.84 6.85
C VAL A 108 -5.90 19.88 5.88
N GLY A 109 -5.83 21.12 6.34
CA GLY A 109 -5.35 22.27 5.58
C GLY A 109 -3.82 22.29 5.45
N ALA A 110 -3.32 23.41 4.92
CA ALA A 110 -1.89 23.69 4.90
C ALA A 110 -1.32 23.67 6.33
N TYR A 111 -0.14 23.12 6.48
CA TYR A 111 0.53 22.99 7.78
C TYR A 111 2.03 23.17 7.63
N THR A 112 2.62 23.96 8.52
CA THR A 112 4.07 24.11 8.65
C THR A 112 4.47 23.81 10.07
N ALA A 113 5.38 22.85 10.23
CA ALA A 113 5.84 22.47 11.56
C ALA A 113 6.61 23.61 12.22
N PRO A 114 6.29 23.96 13.48
CA PRO A 114 6.99 25.05 14.20
C PRO A 114 8.42 24.68 14.62
N ARG A 115 8.75 23.41 14.59
CA ARG A 115 10.04 22.83 14.96
C ARG A 115 10.18 21.44 14.34
N ALA A 116 11.35 20.82 14.47
CA ALA A 116 11.47 19.40 14.19
C ALA A 116 10.57 18.59 15.13
N MET A 117 9.69 17.77 14.55
CA MET A 117 8.69 16.96 15.23
C MET A 117 8.89 15.48 14.90
N SER A 118 8.57 14.62 15.86
CA SER A 118 8.52 13.17 15.63
C SER A 118 7.29 12.78 14.83
N ILE A 119 7.28 11.56 14.28
CA ILE A 119 6.10 11.06 13.57
C ILE A 119 4.87 10.99 14.48
N ALA A 120 5.07 10.68 15.78
CA ALA A 120 4.01 10.65 16.79
C ALA A 120 3.40 12.05 17.03
N ASP A 121 4.24 13.10 17.04
CA ASP A 121 3.75 14.48 17.17
C ASP A 121 2.87 14.87 15.98
N TYR A 122 3.25 14.48 14.76
CA TYR A 122 2.45 14.74 13.56
C TYR A 122 1.12 13.96 13.55
N VAL A 123 1.12 12.70 13.97
CA VAL A 123 -0.11 11.91 14.10
C VAL A 123 -1.05 12.56 15.12
N ALA A 124 -0.53 13.03 16.25
CA ALA A 124 -1.33 13.74 17.25
C ALA A 124 -1.96 15.03 16.72
N VAL A 125 -1.33 15.69 15.74
CA VAL A 125 -1.89 16.88 15.08
C VAL A 125 -2.94 16.50 14.04
N PHE A 126 -2.67 15.53 13.18
CA PHE A 126 -3.50 15.26 12.01
C PHE A 126 -4.65 14.29 12.27
N ALA A 127 -4.52 13.42 13.26
CA ALA A 127 -5.52 12.41 13.59
C ALA A 127 -6.17 12.64 14.99
N ALA A 128 -6.12 13.87 15.52
CA ALA A 128 -6.54 14.20 16.87
C ALA A 128 -8.00 13.78 17.19
N ASP A 129 -8.91 13.99 16.24
CA ASP A 129 -10.35 13.76 16.42
C ASP A 129 -10.84 12.44 15.81
N SER A 130 -9.94 11.66 15.20
CA SER A 130 -10.28 10.44 14.48
C SER A 130 -10.54 9.22 15.39
N GLY A 131 -10.13 9.30 16.65
CA GLY A 131 -10.10 8.16 17.58
C GLY A 131 -9.00 7.15 17.29
N PHE A 132 -8.07 7.46 16.35
CA PHE A 132 -6.85 6.68 16.15
C PHE A 132 -5.74 7.18 17.05
N THR A 133 -4.95 6.25 17.53
CA THR A 133 -3.71 6.49 18.28
C THR A 133 -2.53 5.87 17.55
N ILE A 134 -1.31 6.31 17.90
CA ILE A 134 -0.12 5.64 17.38
C ILE A 134 0.04 4.28 18.09
N GLY A 135 0.17 3.23 17.30
CA GLY A 135 0.49 1.89 17.79
C GLY A 135 1.97 1.60 17.69
N ILE A 136 2.37 0.73 16.76
CA ILE A 136 3.77 0.41 16.50
C ILE A 136 4.45 1.61 15.85
N ASN A 137 5.59 2.02 16.42
CA ASN A 137 6.44 3.06 15.85
C ASN A 137 7.90 2.62 15.90
N GLU A 138 8.43 2.18 14.77
CA GLU A 138 9.83 1.75 14.64
C GLU A 138 10.80 2.89 14.28
N VAL A 139 10.29 4.11 14.16
CA VAL A 139 11.09 5.32 13.85
C VAL A 139 10.94 6.42 14.91
N PRO A 140 10.92 6.08 16.24
CA PRO A 140 10.59 7.05 17.28
C PRO A 140 11.63 8.16 17.43
N ASP A 141 12.89 7.86 17.11
CA ASP A 141 14.01 8.79 17.29
C ASP A 141 14.22 9.74 16.10
N ARG A 142 13.45 9.57 15.04
CA ARG A 142 13.51 10.48 13.88
C ARG A 142 12.63 11.70 14.12
N SER A 143 13.16 12.86 13.79
CA SER A 143 12.40 14.12 13.80
C SER A 143 12.67 14.91 12.52
N ARG A 144 11.65 15.62 12.03
CA ARG A 144 11.70 16.44 10.81
C ARG A 144 10.88 17.70 10.97
N THR A 145 11.26 18.74 10.26
CA THR A 145 10.45 19.96 10.09
C THR A 145 9.81 19.86 8.71
N LEU A 146 8.53 19.52 8.65
CA LEU A 146 7.79 19.32 7.41
C LEU A 146 6.79 20.44 7.16
N SER A 147 6.52 20.70 5.89
CA SER A 147 5.54 21.69 5.45
C SER A 147 4.70 21.15 4.30
N TRP A 148 3.43 21.48 4.30
CA TRP A 148 2.48 21.17 3.24
C TRP A 148 1.63 22.41 2.95
N ASP A 149 1.61 22.85 1.70
CA ASP A 149 0.99 24.11 1.29
C ASP A 149 -0.50 23.96 0.93
N GLY A 150 -0.99 22.72 0.79
CA GLY A 150 -2.34 22.42 0.30
C GLY A 150 -3.19 21.64 1.29
N GLU A 151 -4.49 21.56 0.98
CA GLU A 151 -5.43 20.65 1.62
C GLU A 151 -5.21 19.21 1.13
N SER A 152 -5.40 18.26 2.03
CA SER A 152 -5.40 16.82 1.72
C SER A 152 -6.22 16.06 2.76
N THR A 153 -6.56 14.81 2.48
CA THR A 153 -7.13 13.92 3.49
C THR A 153 -6.09 13.57 4.55
N VAL A 154 -6.54 13.20 5.74
CA VAL A 154 -5.64 12.72 6.80
C VAL A 154 -4.87 11.48 6.31
N THR A 155 -5.51 10.57 5.58
CA THR A 155 -4.86 9.38 5.01
C THR A 155 -3.70 9.75 4.08
N GLU A 156 -3.90 10.69 3.14
CA GLU A 156 -2.83 11.16 2.25
C GLU A 156 -1.70 11.83 3.05
N ARG A 157 -2.04 12.57 4.10
CA ARG A 157 -1.06 13.19 4.99
C ARG A 157 -0.23 12.17 5.74
N LEU A 158 -0.85 11.09 6.25
CA LEU A 158 -0.16 9.98 6.90
C LEU A 158 0.73 9.19 5.94
N GLN A 159 0.31 8.99 4.70
CA GLN A 159 1.14 8.38 3.65
C GLN A 159 2.36 9.26 3.31
N SER A 160 2.15 10.58 3.22
CA SER A 160 3.25 11.55 3.06
C SER A 160 4.21 11.48 4.25
N LEU A 161 3.71 11.44 5.48
CA LEU A 161 4.53 11.27 6.68
C LEU A 161 5.37 9.98 6.62
N ALA A 162 4.75 8.85 6.30
CA ALA A 162 5.46 7.58 6.17
C ALA A 162 6.62 7.70 5.18
N THR A 163 6.36 8.28 4.00
CA THR A 163 7.38 8.53 2.98
C THR A 163 8.52 9.42 3.49
N GLN A 164 8.19 10.54 4.15
CA GLN A 164 9.20 11.47 4.66
C GLN A 164 10.04 10.89 5.81
N PHE A 165 9.49 9.98 6.58
CA PHE A 165 10.20 9.31 7.66
C PHE A 165 10.86 7.98 7.26
N ASP A 166 10.83 7.58 5.98
CA ASP A 166 11.20 6.25 5.49
C ASP A 166 10.57 5.14 6.33
N ALA A 167 9.29 5.19 6.43
CA ALA A 167 8.49 4.23 7.15
C ALA A 167 7.35 3.72 6.25
N GLU A 168 6.80 2.59 6.60
CA GLU A 168 5.66 1.98 5.96
C GLU A 168 4.46 2.05 6.89
N LEU A 169 3.30 2.41 6.34
CA LEU A 169 2.07 2.63 7.07
C LEU A 169 1.25 1.34 7.16
N SER A 170 0.63 1.10 8.30
CA SER A 170 -0.46 0.13 8.43
C SER A 170 -1.42 0.53 9.55
N TYR A 171 -2.59 -0.12 9.57
CA TYR A 171 -3.59 0.07 10.60
C TYR A 171 -3.83 -1.23 11.34
N SER A 172 -4.14 -1.14 12.63
CA SER A 172 -4.53 -2.30 13.43
C SER A 172 -5.62 -1.92 14.43
N TYR A 173 -6.37 -2.91 14.90
CA TYR A 173 -7.54 -2.70 15.74
C TYR A 173 -7.50 -3.68 16.90
N GLU A 174 -7.73 -3.18 18.10
CA GLU A 174 -7.95 -4.03 19.27
C GLU A 174 -9.45 -4.24 19.49
N PHE A 175 -9.82 -5.49 19.75
CA PHE A 175 -11.21 -5.88 20.00
C PHE A 175 -11.38 -6.41 21.41
N GLU A 176 -12.52 -6.09 21.99
CA GLU A 176 -13.05 -6.74 23.19
C GLU A 176 -14.37 -7.44 22.81
N GLY A 177 -14.31 -8.76 22.57
CA GLY A 177 -15.38 -9.48 21.92
C GLY A 177 -15.59 -9.01 20.48
N LEU A 178 -16.78 -8.47 20.18
CA LEU A 178 -17.09 -7.86 18.87
C LEU A 178 -17.08 -6.33 18.89
N ALA A 179 -16.60 -5.70 19.97
CA ALA A 179 -16.47 -4.25 20.04
C ALA A 179 -15.04 -3.81 19.70
N VAL A 180 -14.90 -2.82 18.83
CA VAL A 180 -13.60 -2.17 18.56
C VAL A 180 -13.25 -1.32 19.78
N LYS A 181 -12.17 -1.67 20.47
CA LYS A 181 -11.68 -1.00 21.67
C LYS A 181 -10.70 0.12 21.32
N GLU A 182 -9.72 -0.19 20.49
CA GLU A 182 -8.69 0.78 20.09
C GLU A 182 -8.42 0.65 18.59
N LYS A 183 -8.06 1.79 17.98
CA LYS A 183 -7.67 1.90 16.56
C LYS A 183 -6.27 2.48 16.51
N HIS A 184 -5.35 1.83 15.79
CA HIS A 184 -3.96 2.21 15.74
C HIS A 184 -3.47 2.52 14.34
N ILE A 185 -2.60 3.52 14.26
CA ILE A 185 -1.77 3.84 13.10
C ILE A 185 -0.37 3.35 13.41
N ASN A 186 0.17 2.48 12.56
CA ASN A 186 1.48 1.87 12.77
C ASN A 186 2.49 2.37 11.71
N PHE A 187 3.72 2.60 12.14
CA PHE A 187 4.83 2.99 11.28
C PHE A 187 6.00 2.01 11.46
N TRP A 188 6.29 1.28 10.40
CA TRP A 188 7.34 0.27 10.35
C TRP A 188 8.55 0.82 9.59
N LYS A 189 9.77 0.43 9.94
CA LYS A 189 10.93 0.64 9.07
C LYS A 189 10.83 -0.23 7.82
N HIS A 190 10.38 -1.46 8.03
CA HIS A 190 10.16 -2.46 7.01
C HIS A 190 9.09 -3.43 7.54
N ARG A 191 7.90 -3.37 6.98
CA ARG A 191 6.80 -4.25 7.37
C ARG A 191 7.04 -5.65 6.80
N GLY A 192 6.81 -6.68 7.60
CA GLY A 192 6.99 -8.08 7.21
C GLY A 192 8.35 -8.63 7.59
N LEU A 193 8.48 -9.92 7.41
CA LEU A 193 9.65 -10.73 7.76
C LEU A 193 10.00 -11.65 6.59
N ASP A 194 11.19 -12.25 6.62
CA ASP A 194 11.46 -13.42 5.76
C ASP A 194 10.54 -14.56 6.20
N ALA A 195 9.55 -14.86 5.37
CA ALA A 195 8.57 -15.92 5.64
C ALA A 195 9.20 -17.33 5.60
N GLY A 196 10.46 -17.47 5.19
CA GLY A 196 11.13 -18.76 5.00
C GLY A 196 10.47 -19.62 3.91
N VAL A 197 9.61 -19.01 3.09
CA VAL A 197 8.80 -19.68 2.06
C VAL A 197 9.54 -19.64 0.72
N THR A 198 9.54 -20.77 0.01
CA THR A 198 9.96 -20.82 -1.39
C THR A 198 8.75 -21.22 -2.23
N LEU A 199 8.26 -20.29 -3.02
CA LEU A 199 7.17 -20.51 -3.98
C LEU A 199 7.71 -21.11 -5.27
N ARG A 200 7.09 -22.21 -5.76
CA ARG A 200 7.53 -22.93 -6.97
C ARG A 200 6.34 -23.19 -7.87
N ILE A 201 6.53 -23.03 -9.19
CA ILE A 201 5.51 -23.46 -10.17
C ILE A 201 5.23 -24.94 -10.01
N GLY A 202 3.94 -25.30 -9.97
CA GLY A 202 3.47 -26.67 -9.80
C GLY A 202 3.47 -27.17 -8.35
N ASN A 203 3.81 -26.31 -7.38
CA ASN A 203 3.71 -26.60 -5.96
C ASN A 203 3.23 -25.33 -5.21
N GLY A 204 1.91 -25.11 -5.21
CA GLY A 204 1.28 -23.93 -4.61
C GLY A 204 1.18 -22.71 -5.53
N ILE A 205 1.88 -22.69 -6.67
CA ILE A 205 1.78 -21.62 -7.68
C ILE A 205 1.16 -22.18 -8.96
N GLY A 206 0.04 -21.59 -9.39
CA GLY A 206 -0.60 -21.90 -10.67
C GLY A 206 0.11 -21.21 -11.84
N SER A 207 0.44 -19.94 -11.72
CA SER A 207 1.12 -19.17 -12.76
C SER A 207 1.91 -17.99 -12.22
N ILE A 208 2.93 -17.56 -12.95
CA ILE A 208 3.67 -16.31 -12.72
C ILE A 208 3.51 -15.45 -13.97
N ARG A 209 3.07 -14.22 -13.79
CA ARG A 209 3.05 -13.20 -14.84
C ARG A 209 4.06 -12.11 -14.47
N MET A 210 5.09 -11.95 -15.29
CA MET A 210 6.06 -10.88 -15.17
C MET A 210 5.60 -9.69 -16.02
N LYS A 211 5.60 -8.51 -15.45
CA LYS A 211 5.33 -7.24 -16.12
C LYS A 211 6.53 -6.33 -15.95
N GLU A 212 7.08 -5.89 -17.06
CA GLU A 212 8.14 -4.87 -17.09
C GLU A 212 7.55 -3.54 -17.57
N ASN A 213 7.95 -2.46 -16.92
CA ASN A 213 7.45 -1.12 -17.21
C ASN A 213 8.60 -0.10 -17.14
N ILE A 214 8.67 0.78 -18.14
CA ILE A 214 9.63 1.90 -18.21
C ILE A 214 8.96 3.28 -18.07
N GLU A 215 7.69 3.33 -17.71
CA GLU A 215 6.93 4.57 -17.61
C GLU A 215 7.55 5.55 -16.59
N ASN A 216 8.09 5.01 -15.50
CA ASN A 216 8.76 5.78 -14.47
C ASN A 216 10.28 5.85 -14.62
N LEU A 217 10.83 5.27 -15.70
CA LEU A 217 12.27 5.25 -15.92
C LEU A 217 12.83 6.67 -16.09
N ALA A 218 13.94 6.93 -15.45
CA ALA A 218 14.72 8.16 -15.61
C ALA A 218 16.22 7.85 -15.58
N THR A 219 16.99 8.59 -16.36
CA THR A 219 18.46 8.50 -16.36
C THR A 219 19.10 9.62 -15.57
N ALA A 220 18.29 10.63 -15.18
CA ALA A 220 18.69 11.73 -14.33
C ALA A 220 17.52 12.20 -13.46
N LEU A 221 17.83 12.79 -12.32
CA LEU A 221 16.89 13.48 -11.44
C LEU A 221 17.26 14.95 -11.33
N ARG A 222 16.23 15.79 -11.11
CA ARG A 222 16.38 17.16 -10.62
C ARG A 222 15.91 17.23 -9.18
N PRO A 223 16.83 17.07 -8.21
CA PRO A 223 16.46 17.07 -6.81
C PRO A 223 16.20 18.48 -6.29
N THR A 224 15.16 18.61 -5.47
CA THR A 224 14.84 19.84 -4.74
C THR A 224 14.59 19.53 -3.27
N GLY A 225 15.19 20.32 -2.39
CA GLY A 225 14.97 20.29 -0.95
C GLY A 225 14.27 21.55 -0.47
N GLU A 226 14.35 21.81 0.84
CA GLU A 226 13.82 23.01 1.46
C GLU A 226 14.74 24.20 1.12
N ASN A 227 14.36 24.98 0.11
CA ASN A 227 15.13 26.08 -0.45
C ASN A 227 16.54 25.70 -0.92
N ILE A 228 16.80 24.46 -1.24
CA ILE A 228 18.06 23.94 -1.73
C ILE A 228 17.89 23.07 -2.97
N THR A 229 18.97 23.01 -3.77
CA THR A 229 19.16 22.06 -4.87
C THR A 229 20.54 21.42 -4.74
N LEU A 230 20.94 20.58 -5.70
CA LEU A 230 22.32 20.07 -5.75
C LEU A 230 23.32 21.03 -6.44
N ALA A 231 22.91 22.22 -6.85
CA ALA A 231 23.80 23.19 -7.46
C ALA A 231 24.98 23.50 -6.54
N GLY A 232 26.19 23.31 -7.07
CA GLY A 232 27.44 23.52 -6.33
C GLY A 232 27.85 22.38 -5.39
N TYR A 233 27.05 21.32 -5.29
CA TYR A 233 27.42 20.10 -4.56
C TYR A 233 28.22 19.15 -5.45
N SER A 234 29.23 18.50 -4.89
CA SER A 234 30.09 17.58 -5.63
C SER A 234 29.81 16.13 -5.16
N TYR A 235 29.42 15.26 -6.10
CA TYR A 235 29.27 13.84 -5.90
C TYR A 235 29.58 13.09 -7.21
N ASP A 236 30.36 12.03 -7.13
CA ASP A 236 30.62 11.10 -8.23
C ASP A 236 31.05 9.75 -7.63
N ASP A 237 30.27 8.67 -7.86
CA ASP A 237 30.59 7.31 -7.41
C ASP A 237 31.13 6.42 -8.54
N GLY A 238 31.44 7.02 -9.71
CA GLY A 238 31.88 6.34 -10.92
C GLY A 238 30.76 6.14 -11.93
N ASP A 239 29.53 5.90 -11.51
CA ASP A 239 28.34 5.84 -12.37
C ASP A 239 27.44 7.06 -12.18
N ILE A 240 27.03 7.33 -10.94
CA ILE A 240 26.13 8.44 -10.61
C ILE A 240 26.94 9.66 -10.20
N TYR A 241 26.63 10.82 -10.80
CA TYR A 241 27.34 12.07 -10.56
C TYR A 241 26.41 13.28 -10.58
N VAL A 242 26.83 14.35 -9.92
CA VAL A 242 26.15 15.64 -9.95
C VAL A 242 26.73 16.50 -11.09
N ASP A 243 25.83 17.07 -11.89
CA ASP A 243 26.13 18.04 -12.93
C ASP A 243 25.14 19.21 -12.86
N GLY A 244 25.62 20.35 -12.38
CA GLY A 244 24.78 21.52 -12.10
C GLY A 244 23.78 21.22 -10.96
N ASP A 245 22.50 21.27 -11.28
CA ASP A 245 21.39 20.93 -10.35
C ASP A 245 20.83 19.51 -10.56
N LEU A 246 21.43 18.73 -11.47
CA LEU A 246 21.01 17.40 -11.85
C LEU A 246 21.89 16.32 -11.22
N LEU A 247 21.28 15.20 -10.89
CA LEU A 247 21.94 13.94 -10.56
C LEU A 247 21.77 12.99 -11.73
N LYS A 248 22.84 12.53 -12.35
CA LYS A 248 22.86 11.78 -13.62
C LYS A 248 23.53 10.43 -13.47
N SER A 249 23.09 9.41 -14.23
CA SER A 249 23.72 8.09 -14.31
C SER A 249 24.30 7.87 -15.71
N ARG A 250 25.61 7.51 -15.78
CA ARG A 250 26.31 7.21 -17.05
C ARG A 250 25.82 5.92 -17.68
N SER A 251 25.65 4.88 -16.87
CA SER A 251 25.18 3.56 -17.35
C SER A 251 23.74 3.62 -17.85
N ALA A 252 22.87 4.34 -17.13
CA ALA A 252 21.49 4.53 -17.56
C ALA A 252 21.39 5.35 -18.85
N LEU A 253 22.21 6.40 -19.01
CA LEU A 253 22.28 7.15 -20.26
C LEU A 253 22.72 6.28 -21.42
N ALA A 254 23.75 5.47 -21.25
CA ALA A 254 24.23 4.56 -22.29
C ALA A 254 23.15 3.58 -22.77
N LYS A 255 22.28 3.14 -21.87
CA LYS A 255 21.20 2.18 -22.16
C LYS A 255 19.91 2.83 -22.66
N TRP A 256 19.57 4.01 -22.15
CA TRP A 256 18.24 4.62 -22.27
C TRP A 256 18.28 6.05 -22.83
N SER A 257 19.34 6.40 -23.58
CA SER A 257 19.45 7.74 -24.18
C SER A 257 18.18 8.08 -24.98
N ARG A 258 17.76 9.34 -24.91
CA ARG A 258 16.69 9.88 -25.77
C ARG A 258 17.09 9.96 -27.24
N PHE A 259 18.40 9.93 -27.53
CA PHE A 259 18.91 9.97 -28.89
C PHE A 259 18.81 8.59 -29.55
N LEU A 260 18.18 8.53 -30.70
CA LEU A 260 17.99 7.30 -31.47
C LEU A 260 19.25 6.87 -32.23
N SER A 261 20.22 7.76 -32.34
CA SER A 261 21.47 7.51 -33.05
C SER A 261 22.64 8.18 -32.29
N PRO A 262 23.84 7.58 -32.27
CA PRO A 262 25.03 8.19 -31.70
C PRO A 262 25.45 9.52 -32.34
N THR A 263 24.93 9.77 -33.57
CA THR A 263 25.17 11.01 -34.32
C THR A 263 24.07 12.04 -34.17
N GLU A 264 22.95 11.68 -33.54
CA GLU A 264 21.87 12.60 -33.24
C GLU A 264 22.28 13.49 -32.08
N GLN A 265 22.38 14.80 -32.35
CA GLN A 265 22.71 15.79 -31.35
C GLN A 265 21.54 16.78 -31.27
N GLY A 266 20.82 16.76 -30.14
CA GLY A 266 19.86 17.79 -29.78
C GLY A 266 20.49 18.83 -28.86
N ASP A 267 19.67 19.78 -28.39
CA ASP A 267 20.09 20.83 -27.43
C ASP A 267 20.34 20.29 -26.00
N GLY A 268 20.52 19.00 -25.83
CA GLY A 268 20.73 18.33 -24.55
C GLY A 268 21.69 17.16 -24.63
N ASP A 269 21.88 16.50 -23.50
CA ASP A 269 22.79 15.37 -23.33
C ASP A 269 22.08 13.98 -23.44
N GLY A 270 20.84 13.98 -23.88
CA GLY A 270 20.04 12.74 -24.07
C GLY A 270 19.50 12.10 -22.81
N HIS A 271 19.69 12.71 -21.65
CA HIS A 271 19.11 12.20 -20.40
C HIS A 271 17.58 12.33 -20.34
N ILE A 272 16.93 11.32 -19.74
CA ILE A 272 15.54 11.37 -19.33
C ILE A 272 15.50 11.92 -17.92
N VAL A 273 15.10 13.18 -17.77
CA VAL A 273 15.12 13.90 -16.49
C VAL A 273 13.74 13.87 -15.83
N LYS A 274 13.67 13.48 -14.55
CA LYS A 274 12.47 13.60 -13.71
C LYS A 274 12.72 14.49 -12.48
N PRO A 275 11.70 15.24 -12.01
CA PRO A 275 11.80 15.95 -10.76
C PRO A 275 11.80 14.96 -9.57
N TYR A 276 12.52 15.32 -8.51
CA TYR A 276 12.49 14.61 -7.24
C TYR A 276 12.51 15.62 -6.10
N SER A 277 11.53 15.55 -5.20
CA SER A 277 11.45 16.46 -4.05
C SER A 277 11.62 15.68 -2.75
N TYR A 278 12.50 16.16 -1.89
CA TYR A 278 12.70 15.62 -0.55
C TYR A 278 12.93 16.75 0.44
N GLN A 279 12.07 16.85 1.47
CA GLN A 279 12.13 17.96 2.45
C GLN A 279 13.34 17.82 3.37
N THR A 280 14.40 18.49 3.02
CA THR A 280 15.63 18.62 3.82
C THR A 280 16.35 19.92 3.47
N SER A 281 17.04 20.51 4.45
CA SER A 281 17.95 21.65 4.26
C SER A 281 19.41 21.22 4.07
N SER A 282 19.69 19.92 4.03
CA SER A 282 21.03 19.36 3.86
C SER A 282 21.24 18.85 2.43
N GLN A 283 22.19 19.47 1.69
CA GLN A 283 22.56 19.00 0.34
C GLN A 283 23.10 17.56 0.35
N SER A 284 23.84 17.17 1.39
CA SER A 284 24.37 15.81 1.53
C SER A 284 23.25 14.78 1.67
N GLU A 285 22.25 15.09 2.49
CA GLU A 285 21.08 14.20 2.65
C GLU A 285 20.24 14.17 1.37
N LEU A 286 19.99 15.34 0.75
CA LEU A 286 19.28 15.42 -0.53
C LEU A 286 19.98 14.59 -1.59
N CYS A 287 21.32 14.69 -1.70
CA CYS A 287 22.10 13.87 -2.64
C CYS A 287 21.96 12.38 -2.36
N SER A 288 22.16 11.95 -1.11
CA SER A 288 22.07 10.53 -0.74
C SER A 288 20.70 9.92 -1.04
N ARG A 289 19.63 10.67 -0.78
CA ARG A 289 18.25 10.27 -1.10
C ARG A 289 17.99 10.19 -2.59
N SER A 290 18.52 11.18 -3.33
CA SER A 290 18.39 11.23 -4.78
C SER A 290 19.17 10.10 -5.46
N VAL A 291 20.35 9.72 -4.94
CA VAL A 291 21.12 8.56 -5.41
C VAL A 291 20.33 7.27 -5.22
N ALA A 292 19.76 7.06 -4.04
CA ALA A 292 18.93 5.89 -3.77
C ALA A 292 17.71 5.83 -4.70
N GLN A 293 17.05 6.96 -4.93
CA GLN A 293 15.92 7.06 -5.84
C GLN A 293 16.33 6.81 -7.30
N LEU A 294 17.43 7.42 -7.76
CA LEU A 294 17.89 7.24 -9.14
C LEU A 294 18.27 5.78 -9.40
N LYS A 295 18.97 5.12 -8.48
CA LYS A 295 19.30 3.68 -8.58
C LYS A 295 18.05 2.81 -8.74
N LYS A 296 16.95 3.20 -8.13
CA LYS A 296 15.68 2.48 -8.24
C LYS A 296 15.00 2.69 -9.61
N ILE A 297 14.99 3.92 -10.14
CA ILE A 297 14.22 4.26 -11.35
C ILE A 297 15.05 4.32 -12.64
N CYS A 298 16.35 4.09 -12.58
CA CYS A 298 17.21 4.05 -13.78
C CYS A 298 17.19 2.69 -14.51
N GLN A 299 16.32 1.80 -14.08
CA GLN A 299 16.06 0.49 -14.66
C GLN A 299 14.55 0.26 -14.79
N PRO A 300 14.10 -0.67 -15.63
CA PRO A 300 12.69 -1.03 -15.70
C PRO A 300 12.15 -1.46 -14.34
N GLU A 301 10.95 -1.03 -14.03
CA GLU A 301 10.19 -1.55 -12.90
C GLU A 301 9.66 -2.93 -13.28
N VAL A 302 10.05 -3.95 -12.53
CA VAL A 302 9.63 -5.33 -12.77
C VAL A 302 8.66 -5.73 -11.65
N THR A 303 7.46 -6.15 -12.03
CA THR A 303 6.44 -6.61 -11.10
C THR A 303 6.07 -8.05 -11.44
N TYR A 304 5.91 -8.88 -10.42
CA TYR A 304 5.50 -10.27 -10.59
C TYR A 304 4.12 -10.48 -9.96
N GLU A 305 3.15 -10.84 -10.79
CA GLU A 305 1.83 -11.29 -10.34
C GLU A 305 1.86 -12.82 -10.26
N VAL A 306 1.62 -13.35 -9.08
CA VAL A 306 1.66 -14.79 -8.84
C VAL A 306 0.27 -15.26 -8.43
N HIS A 307 -0.31 -16.14 -9.23
CA HIS A 307 -1.55 -16.81 -8.87
C HIS A 307 -1.24 -18.02 -7.98
N ILE A 308 -1.72 -17.98 -6.74
CA ILE A 308 -1.48 -19.02 -5.74
C ILE A 308 -2.78 -19.80 -5.54
N GLU A 309 -2.73 -21.12 -5.75
CA GLU A 309 -3.89 -22.01 -5.52
C GLU A 309 -4.05 -22.36 -4.04
N ASP A 310 -2.94 -22.50 -3.32
CA ASP A 310 -2.92 -22.75 -1.88
C ASP A 310 -2.03 -21.71 -1.19
N VAL A 311 -2.67 -20.81 -0.46
CA VAL A 311 -2.01 -19.68 0.20
C VAL A 311 -1.32 -20.14 1.47
N PRO A 312 -0.01 -19.94 1.63
CA PRO A 312 0.64 -20.13 2.91
C PRO A 312 -0.03 -19.22 3.96
N LYS A 313 -0.63 -19.83 4.99
CA LYS A 313 -1.37 -19.09 6.04
C LYS A 313 -0.50 -18.10 6.80
N ASN A 314 0.80 -18.36 6.84
CA ASN A 314 1.81 -17.56 7.54
C ASN A 314 2.42 -16.44 6.68
N MET A 315 1.87 -16.17 5.50
CA MET A 315 2.41 -15.15 4.60
C MET A 315 1.49 -13.94 4.54
N HIS A 316 2.03 -12.76 4.86
CA HIS A 316 1.33 -11.49 4.96
C HIS A 316 1.95 -10.45 4.02
N VAL A 317 1.19 -9.43 3.69
CA VAL A 317 1.70 -8.30 2.91
C VAL A 317 2.87 -7.63 3.65
N GLY A 318 3.98 -7.48 2.93
CA GLY A 318 5.26 -7.03 3.47
C GLY A 318 6.30 -8.13 3.61
N ASP A 319 5.88 -9.40 3.72
CA ASP A 319 6.80 -10.51 3.89
C ASP A 319 7.66 -10.76 2.64
N GLU A 320 8.87 -11.22 2.88
CA GLU A 320 9.81 -11.63 1.85
C GLU A 320 9.78 -13.15 1.65
N CYS A 321 9.93 -13.58 0.42
CA CYS A 321 9.99 -14.99 0.06
C CYS A 321 10.88 -15.20 -1.17
N ARG A 322 11.19 -16.47 -1.49
CA ARG A 322 11.84 -16.85 -2.73
C ARG A 322 10.83 -17.32 -3.74
N ILE A 323 10.96 -16.86 -4.98
CA ILE A 323 10.18 -17.36 -6.12
C ILE A 323 11.14 -18.10 -7.07
N VAL A 324 10.79 -19.35 -7.41
CA VAL A 324 11.60 -20.20 -8.26
C VAL A 324 10.77 -20.79 -9.39
N ASP A 325 11.12 -20.42 -10.60
CA ASP A 325 10.68 -21.09 -11.83
C ASP A 325 11.87 -21.64 -12.57
N VAL A 326 12.18 -22.90 -12.31
CA VAL A 326 13.33 -23.59 -12.92
C VAL A 326 13.21 -23.67 -14.44
N ARG A 327 11.96 -23.79 -14.96
CA ARG A 327 11.72 -23.94 -16.40
C ARG A 327 12.07 -22.67 -17.17
N ASN A 328 11.77 -21.52 -16.60
CA ASN A 328 12.05 -20.22 -17.21
C ASN A 328 13.32 -19.56 -16.65
N GLY A 329 14.04 -20.26 -15.77
CA GLY A 329 15.31 -19.77 -15.19
C GLY A 329 15.14 -18.60 -14.22
N LEU A 330 13.94 -18.44 -13.63
CA LEU A 330 13.66 -17.35 -12.68
C LEU A 330 14.00 -17.78 -11.26
N TYR A 331 14.88 -17.02 -10.62
CA TYR A 331 15.26 -17.17 -9.20
C TYR A 331 15.23 -15.78 -8.57
N LEU A 332 14.20 -15.51 -7.77
CA LEU A 332 13.91 -14.17 -7.29
C LEU A 332 13.82 -14.14 -5.77
N ASN A 333 14.38 -13.10 -5.16
CA ASN A 333 13.93 -12.63 -3.86
C ASN A 333 12.79 -11.65 -4.11
N ALA A 334 11.64 -11.91 -3.52
CA ALA A 334 10.43 -11.17 -3.79
C ALA A 334 9.75 -10.77 -2.50
N ARG A 335 9.25 -9.54 -2.47
CA ARG A 335 8.46 -9.02 -1.37
C ARG A 335 7.00 -8.97 -1.77
N LEU A 336 6.13 -9.49 -0.93
CA LEU A 336 4.69 -9.48 -1.15
C LEU A 336 4.14 -8.07 -0.94
N ILE A 337 3.70 -7.42 -2.02
CA ILE A 337 3.23 -6.03 -1.97
C ILE A 337 1.71 -5.91 -2.04
N LYS A 338 1.03 -6.94 -2.56
CA LYS A 338 -0.43 -6.96 -2.66
C LYS A 338 -0.95 -8.38 -2.67
N THR A 339 -2.09 -8.60 -2.03
CA THR A 339 -2.87 -9.84 -2.14
C THR A 339 -4.33 -9.54 -2.47
N ILE A 340 -4.94 -10.43 -3.25
CA ILE A 340 -6.38 -10.50 -3.45
C ILE A 340 -6.80 -11.93 -3.11
N ARG A 341 -7.51 -12.11 -2.00
CA ARG A 341 -7.92 -13.43 -1.48
C ARG A 341 -9.41 -13.60 -1.59
N SER A 342 -9.84 -14.81 -1.98
CA SER A 342 -11.22 -15.24 -1.86
C SER A 342 -11.27 -16.51 -1.01
N GLU A 343 -11.97 -16.47 0.12
CA GLU A 343 -12.17 -17.64 0.96
C GLU A 343 -13.22 -18.58 0.38
N ALA A 344 -14.25 -18.03 -0.28
CA ALA A 344 -15.29 -18.85 -0.92
C ALA A 344 -14.73 -19.66 -2.10
N ALA A 345 -13.84 -19.07 -2.89
CA ALA A 345 -13.20 -19.73 -4.02
C ALA A 345 -11.92 -20.50 -3.62
N GLY A 346 -11.35 -20.22 -2.44
CA GLY A 346 -10.07 -20.79 -2.02
C GLY A 346 -8.90 -20.32 -2.87
N THR A 347 -8.95 -19.08 -3.40
CA THR A 347 -7.93 -18.54 -4.28
C THR A 347 -7.19 -17.37 -3.64
N CYS A 348 -5.94 -17.18 -4.04
CA CYS A 348 -5.18 -15.98 -3.72
C CYS A 348 -4.36 -15.54 -4.93
N GLU A 349 -4.58 -14.31 -5.35
CA GLU A 349 -3.69 -13.61 -6.26
C GLU A 349 -2.72 -12.77 -5.44
N ALA A 350 -1.44 -12.87 -5.75
CA ALA A 350 -0.41 -12.13 -5.04
C ALA A 350 0.46 -11.37 -6.04
N THR A 351 0.77 -10.12 -5.71
CA THR A 351 1.71 -9.29 -6.46
C THR A 351 2.97 -9.10 -5.63
N PHE A 352 4.12 -9.31 -6.26
CA PHE A 352 5.41 -9.18 -5.64
C PHE A 352 6.24 -8.08 -6.30
N ASP A 353 6.97 -7.34 -5.48
CA ASP A 353 8.11 -6.54 -5.91
C ASP A 353 9.34 -7.44 -5.81
N ALA A 354 10.03 -7.67 -6.91
CA ALA A 354 11.11 -8.63 -6.95
C ALA A 354 12.40 -8.01 -7.47
N GLY A 355 13.52 -8.46 -6.87
CA GLY A 355 14.86 -8.25 -7.36
C GLY A 355 15.48 -9.59 -7.79
N GLU A 356 16.32 -9.58 -8.82
CA GLU A 356 17.13 -10.75 -9.17
C GLU A 356 18.10 -11.09 -8.03
N LEU A 357 18.27 -12.39 -7.76
CA LEU A 357 19.26 -12.94 -6.82
C LEU A 357 20.68 -12.72 -7.32
#